data_90029138cbf569a72eeeebaf89de213f
#
_entry.id   90029138cbf569a72eeeebaf89de213f
#
_cell.length_a   1.000
_cell.length_b   1.000
_cell.length_c   1.000
_cell.angle_alpha   90.00
_cell.angle_beta   90.00
_cell.angle_gamma   90.00
#
_symmetry.space_group_name_H-M   'P 1'
#
loop_
_entity.id
_entity.type
_entity.pdbx_description
1 polymer ?
#
loop_
_entity_poly.entity_id
_entity_poly.type
_entity_poly.pdbx_seq_one_letter_code
_entity_poly.pdbx_strand_id
1 'polypeptide(L)'
;MAMKENSKKVLMYLKEHNGEDLTAADVAAALGLDKRSVDGIFTSAIQRKGLGVRTPAEVELDDGSHKAIKLLSLTDEGMAFDPDADAE
;
A
#
# COMPACT_ATOMS: atom_id res chain seq x y z
N MET A 1 -17.62 -2.36 11.02
CA MET A 1 -16.53 -3.20 11.51
C MET A 1 -15.18 -2.58 11.26
N ALA A 2 -14.31 -2.60 12.25
CA ALA A 2 -12.98 -2.04 12.05
C ALA A 2 -12.16 -2.88 11.06
N MET A 3 -11.20 -2.26 10.44
CA MET A 3 -10.31 -2.91 9.49
C MET A 3 -9.47 -3.97 10.22
N LYS A 4 -9.15 -5.07 9.53
CA LYS A 4 -8.29 -6.09 10.10
C LYS A 4 -6.94 -5.50 10.46
N GLU A 5 -6.26 -6.11 11.44
CA GLU A 5 -5.03 -5.56 11.97
C GLU A 5 -3.96 -5.35 10.90
N ASN A 6 -3.72 -6.35 10.06
CA ASN A 6 -2.71 -6.21 9.02
C ASN A 6 -3.10 -5.18 7.96
N SER A 7 -4.38 -5.12 7.63
CA SER A 7 -4.88 -4.11 6.69
C SER A 7 -4.68 -2.71 7.27
N LYS A 8 -4.96 -2.55 8.55
CA LYS A 8 -4.78 -1.30 9.25
C LYS A 8 -3.30 -0.89 9.25
N LYS A 9 -2.40 -1.85 9.50
CA LYS A 9 -0.97 -1.56 9.48
C LYS A 9 -0.51 -1.07 8.11
N VAL A 10 -0.98 -1.71 7.04
CA VAL A 10 -0.63 -1.30 5.68
C VAL A 10 -1.15 0.10 5.40
N LEU A 11 -2.41 0.35 5.75
CA LEU A 11 -3.01 1.67 5.51
C LEU A 11 -2.27 2.75 6.29
N MET A 12 -2.00 2.53 7.57
CA MET A 12 -1.31 3.52 8.39
C MET A 12 0.09 3.79 7.90
N TYR A 13 0.81 2.75 7.48
CA TYR A 13 2.14 2.93 6.93
C TYR A 13 2.09 3.79 5.67
N LEU A 14 1.14 3.53 4.79
CA LEU A 14 1.00 4.31 3.57
C LEU A 14 0.59 5.75 3.87
N LYS A 15 -0.22 5.97 4.90
CA LYS A 15 -0.58 7.34 5.30
C LYS A 15 0.64 8.13 5.77
N GLU A 16 1.51 7.48 6.55
CA GLU A 16 2.71 8.12 7.07
C GLU A 16 3.74 8.42 5.99
N HIS A 17 3.73 7.62 4.91
CA HIS A 17 4.74 7.71 3.85
C HIS A 17 4.13 8.02 2.50
N ASN A 18 2.93 8.61 2.48
CA ASN A 18 2.28 8.92 1.22
C ASN A 18 3.11 9.94 0.44
N GLY A 19 3.24 9.68 -0.86
CA GLY A 19 4.08 10.51 -1.72
C GLY A 19 5.48 9.95 -1.89
N GLU A 20 5.88 8.96 -1.10
CA GLU A 20 7.13 8.24 -1.31
C GLU A 20 6.90 7.12 -2.31
N ASP A 21 7.95 6.74 -3.01
CA ASP A 21 7.85 5.70 -4.03
C ASP A 21 7.93 4.34 -3.36
N LEU A 22 6.80 3.82 -2.93
CA LEU A 22 6.72 2.55 -2.20
C LEU A 22 6.10 1.46 -3.05
N THR A 23 6.73 0.28 -3.03
CA THR A 23 6.15 -0.93 -3.63
C THR A 23 5.58 -1.81 -2.53
N ALA A 24 4.84 -2.86 -2.92
CA ALA A 24 4.34 -3.83 -1.95
C ALA A 24 5.50 -4.49 -1.20
N ALA A 25 6.63 -4.72 -1.88
CA ALA A 25 7.80 -5.31 -1.23
C ALA A 25 8.37 -4.39 -0.15
N ASP A 26 8.40 -3.08 -0.42
CA ASP A 26 8.90 -2.10 0.55
C ASP A 26 8.02 -2.09 1.80
N VAL A 27 6.72 -2.07 1.61
CA VAL A 27 5.77 -2.07 2.72
C VAL A 27 5.88 -3.38 3.51
N ALA A 28 5.98 -4.50 2.80
CA ALA A 28 6.11 -5.81 3.45
C ALA A 28 7.35 -5.87 4.32
N ALA A 29 8.48 -5.40 3.80
CA ALA A 29 9.73 -5.41 4.57
C ALA A 29 9.64 -4.54 5.81
N ALA A 30 9.00 -3.38 5.69
CA ALA A 30 8.88 -2.46 6.81
C ALA A 30 7.97 -3.00 7.91
N LEU A 31 6.95 -3.76 7.53
CA LEU A 31 5.95 -4.25 8.47
C LEU A 31 6.19 -5.71 8.90
N GLY A 32 7.19 -6.36 8.32
CA GLY A 32 7.44 -7.76 8.62
C GLY A 32 6.40 -8.71 8.05
N LEU A 33 5.81 -8.34 6.92
CA LEU A 33 4.79 -9.13 6.26
C LEU A 33 5.33 -9.68 4.94
N ASP A 34 4.61 -10.64 4.36
CA ASP A 34 4.94 -11.12 3.01
C ASP A 34 4.44 -10.14 1.96
N LYS A 35 5.21 -10.02 0.87
CA LYS A 35 4.79 -9.18 -0.24
C LYS A 35 3.42 -9.60 -0.77
N ARG A 36 3.17 -10.90 -0.86
CA ARG A 36 1.88 -11.41 -1.32
C ARG A 36 0.74 -10.98 -0.39
N SER A 37 1.00 -10.98 0.91
CA SER A 37 0.00 -10.53 1.88
C SER A 37 -0.31 -9.06 1.70
N VAL A 38 0.73 -8.24 1.53
CA VAL A 38 0.54 -6.80 1.32
C VAL A 38 -0.22 -6.54 0.01
N ASP A 39 0.13 -7.24 -1.07
CA ASP A 39 -0.59 -7.11 -2.34
C ASP A 39 -2.07 -7.43 -2.18
N GLY A 40 -2.38 -8.54 -1.50
CA GLY A 40 -3.77 -8.93 -1.28
C GLY A 40 -4.53 -7.94 -0.43
N ILE A 41 -3.90 -7.45 0.64
CA ILE A 41 -4.50 -6.46 1.51
C ILE A 41 -4.76 -5.17 0.75
N PHE A 42 -3.78 -4.70 0.00
CA PHE A 42 -3.94 -3.46 -0.76
C PHE A 42 -5.07 -3.60 -1.77
N THR A 43 -5.12 -4.72 -2.48
CA THR A 43 -6.16 -4.94 -3.49
C THR A 43 -7.55 -4.98 -2.86
N SER A 44 -7.71 -5.73 -1.76
CA SER A 44 -9.06 -6.00 -1.22
C SER A 44 -9.52 -4.94 -0.23
N ALA A 45 -8.60 -4.38 0.58
CA ALA A 45 -8.99 -3.48 1.66
C ALA A 45 -8.78 -2.00 1.32
N ILE A 46 -7.91 -1.70 0.37
CA ILE A 46 -7.54 -0.32 0.08
C ILE A 46 -7.95 0.06 -1.33
N GLN A 47 -7.44 -0.61 -2.35
CA GLN A 47 -7.72 -0.24 -3.72
C GLN A 47 -9.20 -0.44 -4.08
N ARG A 48 -9.78 -1.55 -3.65
CA ARG A 48 -11.18 -1.86 -3.94
C ARG A 48 -12.13 -0.84 -3.35
N LYS A 49 -11.76 -0.26 -2.23
CA LYS A 49 -12.60 0.75 -1.56
C LYS A 49 -12.33 2.16 -2.05
N GLY A 50 -11.45 2.31 -3.04
CA GLY A 50 -11.12 3.63 -3.56
C GLY A 50 -10.18 4.43 -2.66
N LEU A 51 -9.54 3.78 -1.71
CA LEU A 51 -8.65 4.45 -0.76
C LEU A 51 -7.22 4.56 -1.26
N GLY A 52 -6.86 3.78 -2.28
CA GLY A 52 -5.51 3.82 -2.81
C GLY A 52 -5.47 3.41 -4.26
N VAL A 53 -4.34 3.67 -4.91
CA VAL A 53 -4.12 3.34 -6.32
C VAL A 53 -2.72 2.77 -6.50
N ARG A 54 -2.56 1.97 -7.54
CA ARG A 54 -1.26 1.50 -7.99
C ARG A 54 -0.86 2.28 -9.22
N THR A 55 0.34 2.85 -9.20
CA THR A 55 0.87 3.61 -10.32
C THR A 55 2.01 2.83 -10.95
N PRO A 56 1.94 2.49 -12.25
CA PRO A 56 3.04 1.77 -12.88
C PRO A 56 4.27 2.66 -13.00
N ALA A 57 5.43 2.05 -12.79
CA ALA A 57 6.71 2.75 -12.86
C ALA A 57 7.77 1.77 -13.33
N GLU A 58 8.95 2.28 -13.62
CA GLU A 58 10.08 1.49 -14.06
C GLU A 58 11.30 1.87 -13.27
N VAL A 59 12.09 0.86 -12.87
CA VAL A 59 13.37 1.11 -12.23
C VAL A 59 14.46 0.48 -13.07
N GLU A 60 15.62 1.14 -13.09
CA GLU A 60 16.80 0.63 -13.79
C GLU A 60 17.59 -0.23 -12.81
N LEU A 61 17.99 -1.41 -13.27
CA LEU A 61 18.76 -2.33 -12.45
C LEU A 61 20.25 -2.12 -12.71
N ASP A 62 21.08 -2.69 -11.84
CA ASP A 62 22.53 -2.52 -11.93
C ASP A 62 23.11 -3.01 -13.24
N ASP A 63 22.47 -3.97 -13.89
CA ASP A 63 22.94 -4.53 -15.16
C ASP A 63 22.43 -3.75 -16.36
N GLY A 64 21.76 -2.62 -16.15
CA GLY A 64 21.24 -1.78 -17.23
C GLY A 64 19.86 -2.18 -17.71
N SER A 65 19.28 -3.25 -17.19
CA SER A 65 17.93 -3.63 -17.58
C SER A 65 16.91 -2.85 -16.77
N HIS A 66 15.67 -2.91 -17.20
CA HIS A 66 14.58 -2.21 -16.53
C HIS A 66 13.57 -3.21 -15.98
N LYS A 67 13.01 -2.90 -14.82
CA LYS A 67 11.99 -3.72 -14.18
C LYS A 67 10.74 -2.89 -13.98
N ALA A 68 9.61 -3.44 -14.42
CA ALA A 68 8.33 -2.79 -14.20
C ALA A 68 7.89 -3.04 -12.76
N ILE A 69 7.48 -1.97 -12.08
CA ILE A 69 6.98 -2.06 -10.71
C ILE A 69 5.69 -1.28 -10.61
N LYS A 70 5.01 -1.44 -9.49
CA LYS A 70 3.83 -0.66 -9.20
C LYS A 70 4.00 0.02 -7.85
N LEU A 71 3.82 1.33 -7.84
CA LEU A 71 3.95 2.13 -6.64
C LEU A 71 2.60 2.25 -5.96
N LEU A 72 2.59 2.05 -4.66
CA LEU A 72 1.36 2.12 -3.87
C LEU A 72 1.22 3.52 -3.30
N SER A 73 0.04 4.11 -3.45
CA SER A 73 -0.23 5.42 -2.88
C SER A 73 -1.68 5.48 -2.45
N LEU A 74 -2.02 6.47 -1.62
CA LEU A 74 -3.38 6.66 -1.14
C LEU A 74 -4.02 7.81 -1.89
N THR A 75 -5.33 7.68 -2.11
CA THR A 75 -6.14 8.76 -2.63
C THR A 75 -6.48 9.74 -1.50
N ASP A 76 -7.14 10.85 -1.84
CA ASP A 76 -7.61 11.78 -0.82
C ASP A 76 -8.53 11.07 0.18
N GLU A 77 -9.40 10.20 -0.32
CA GLU A 77 -10.25 9.39 0.56
C GLU A 77 -9.42 8.49 1.45
N GLY A 78 -8.35 7.91 0.91
CA GLY A 78 -7.47 7.05 1.70
C GLY A 78 -6.76 7.81 2.81
N MET A 79 -6.33 9.03 2.51
CA MET A 79 -5.67 9.87 3.51
C MET A 79 -6.63 10.32 4.60
N ALA A 80 -7.89 10.51 4.25
CA ALA A 80 -8.93 10.93 5.20
C ALA A 80 -9.53 9.75 5.97
N PHE A 81 -9.32 8.55 5.48
CA PHE A 81 -9.93 7.36 6.08
C PHE A 81 -9.28 7.05 7.43
N ASP A 82 -10.10 6.83 8.45
CA ASP A 82 -9.62 6.44 9.77
C ASP A 82 -10.01 4.99 10.03
N PRO A 83 -9.02 4.06 10.01
CA PRO A 83 -9.35 2.65 10.22
C PRO A 83 -9.87 2.34 11.61
N ASP A 84 -9.63 3.21 12.57
CA ASP A 84 -10.14 3.02 13.93
C ASP A 84 -11.54 3.57 14.11
N ALA A 85 -11.97 4.49 13.27
CA ALA A 85 -13.26 5.12 13.39
C ALA A 85 -14.38 4.26 12.82
N ASP A 86 -14.05 3.29 11.97
CA ASP A 86 -15.02 2.42 11.34
C ASP A 86 -15.36 1.28 12.31
N ALA A 87 -16.23 1.56 13.22
CA ALA A 87 -16.55 0.61 14.28
C ALA A 87 -17.79 -0.22 13.98
N GLU A 88 -18.49 0.07 12.92
CA GLU A 88 -19.71 -0.67 12.68
C GLU A 88 -19.52 -1.85 11.85
#